data_51d010166d6a11c6f336ac5bce568434
#
_entry.id   51d010166d6a11c6f336ac5bce568434
#
_cell.length_a   1.000
_cell.length_b   1.000
_cell.length_c   1.000
_cell.angle_alpha   90.00
_cell.angle_beta   90.00
_cell.angle_gamma   90.00
#
_symmetry.space_group_name_H-M   'P 1'
#
loop_
_entity.id
_entity.type
_entity.pdbx_description
1 polymer ?
#
loop_
_entity_poly.entity_id
_entity_poly.type
_entity_poly.pdbx_seq_one_letter_code
_entity_poly.pdbx_strand_id
1 'polypeptide(L)'
;MRSVSIVGIGQTQVGELWDRSARQLAYEAISTAMAEASVERADALFLGNMLSGSLLDQEHMATLVADFCGLHGIEAAKVEAACASGAAALRIGAMAVASGFHDIVIVAGVEKMTDTVGKDTTAGLATAADAEYEALHGVSFVGLNALIMQRYMYQYDLPLDAFAGFSINAHRNGANNPNAMFQEAITHEEYVRAPVIATPINIMDSSPVCDGAAALILVPTEMASQFTAGHHPGAVRILASASANDTLAVHDRKDPLFLEAAYGSSQKALKQAGVSLDDLDFFELHDAFTIMSALSLEATGFARRGEGWRMAHDSEIGIHGRVPISTMGGLKSRGHPVGATGVYQIVESVLQLTGRAGANQVANARLGMAQNIGGSGATIVTHILGN
;
A
#
# COMPACT_ATOMS: atom_id res chain seq x y z
N MET A 1 -20.13 7.44 16.48
CA MET A 1 -19.00 6.50 16.28
C MET A 1 -17.80 7.05 17.01
N ARG A 2 -17.01 6.19 17.69
CA ARG A 2 -15.78 6.59 18.38
C ARG A 2 -14.71 6.95 17.33
N SER A 3 -13.84 7.91 17.65
CA SER A 3 -12.63 8.16 16.88
C SER A 3 -11.63 7.03 17.13
N VAL A 4 -10.80 6.71 16.12
CA VAL A 4 -9.85 5.59 16.14
C VAL A 4 -8.43 6.12 15.99
N SER A 5 -7.52 5.59 16.78
CA SER A 5 -6.09 5.92 16.73
C SER A 5 -5.24 4.68 16.59
N ILE A 6 -4.11 4.84 15.91
CA ILE A 6 -3.02 3.87 15.82
C ILE A 6 -2.04 4.18 16.94
N VAL A 7 -1.73 3.21 17.77
CA VAL A 7 -0.87 3.37 18.96
C VAL A 7 0.39 2.49 18.92
N GLY A 8 0.49 1.58 17.96
CA GLY A 8 1.68 0.76 17.74
C GLY A 8 1.76 0.33 16.28
N ILE A 9 2.99 0.25 15.78
CA ILE A 9 3.31 -0.19 14.43
C ILE A 9 4.42 -1.23 14.45
N GLY A 10 4.40 -2.15 13.48
CA GLY A 10 5.46 -3.12 13.26
C GLY A 10 5.57 -3.48 11.80
N GLN A 11 6.78 -3.79 11.35
CA GLN A 11 7.02 -4.24 9.99
C GLN A 11 8.28 -5.09 9.92
N THR A 12 8.32 -6.01 8.98
CA THR A 12 9.53 -6.73 8.61
C THR A 12 10.28 -5.96 7.52
N GLN A 13 11.53 -6.29 7.30
CA GLN A 13 12.18 -5.98 6.03
C GLN A 13 11.41 -6.65 4.89
N VAL A 14 11.35 -6.00 3.73
CA VAL A 14 10.78 -6.56 2.50
C VAL A 14 11.90 -7.16 1.66
N GLY A 15 11.67 -8.34 1.08
CA GLY A 15 12.69 -9.02 0.27
C GLY A 15 12.30 -10.44 -0.08
N GLU A 16 13.28 -11.23 -0.53
CA GLU A 16 13.16 -12.67 -0.71
C GLU A 16 13.53 -13.37 0.60
N LEU A 17 12.54 -13.68 1.44
CA LEU A 17 12.72 -14.10 2.83
C LEU A 17 12.53 -15.62 2.99
N TRP A 18 13.34 -16.41 2.29
CA TRP A 18 13.21 -17.88 2.20
C TRP A 18 13.38 -18.62 3.51
N ASP A 19 14.03 -18.00 4.51
CA ASP A 19 14.27 -18.55 5.84
C ASP A 19 13.08 -18.40 6.79
N ARG A 20 12.01 -17.68 6.38
CA ARG A 20 10.84 -17.38 7.20
C ARG A 20 9.53 -17.73 6.51
N SER A 21 8.64 -18.42 7.23
CA SER A 21 7.28 -18.69 6.76
C SER A 21 6.37 -17.45 6.89
N ALA A 22 5.24 -17.44 6.20
CA ALA A 22 4.25 -16.36 6.29
C ALA A 22 3.80 -16.07 7.74
N ARG A 23 3.57 -17.11 8.56
CA ARG A 23 3.20 -16.93 9.98
C ARG A 23 4.33 -16.36 10.83
N GLN A 24 5.59 -16.66 10.52
CA GLN A 24 6.74 -16.07 11.23
C GLN A 24 6.90 -14.59 10.88
N LEU A 25 6.73 -14.22 9.61
CA LEU A 25 6.73 -12.81 9.19
C LEU A 25 5.59 -12.04 9.87
N ALA A 26 4.37 -12.59 9.88
CA ALA A 26 3.24 -11.96 10.55
C ALA A 26 3.47 -11.82 12.06
N TYR A 27 4.03 -12.85 12.71
CA TYR A 27 4.39 -12.80 14.14
C TYR A 27 5.41 -11.69 14.44
N GLU A 28 6.46 -11.54 13.63
CA GLU A 28 7.49 -10.52 13.81
C GLU A 28 6.88 -9.11 13.74
N ALA A 29 6.02 -8.85 12.75
CA ALA A 29 5.34 -7.57 12.62
C ALA A 29 4.35 -7.31 13.77
N ILE A 30 3.51 -8.30 14.11
CA ILE A 30 2.50 -8.18 15.18
C ILE A 30 3.17 -8.00 16.53
N SER A 31 4.17 -8.82 16.87
CA SER A 31 4.87 -8.71 18.16
C SER A 31 5.57 -7.36 18.32
N THR A 32 6.14 -6.82 17.24
CA THR A 32 6.74 -5.48 17.23
C THR A 32 5.69 -4.41 17.50
N ALA A 33 4.54 -4.46 16.80
CA ALA A 33 3.46 -3.49 16.99
C ALA A 33 2.85 -3.56 18.40
N MET A 34 2.65 -4.77 18.95
CA MET A 34 2.15 -4.98 20.31
C MET A 34 3.14 -4.48 21.36
N ALA A 35 4.45 -4.72 21.16
CA ALA A 35 5.49 -4.23 22.05
C ALA A 35 5.57 -2.70 22.05
N GLU A 36 5.48 -2.06 20.88
CA GLU A 36 5.45 -0.59 20.77
C GLU A 36 4.25 0.00 21.51
N ALA A 37 3.08 -0.62 21.38
CA ALA A 37 1.86 -0.19 22.08
C ALA A 37 1.82 -0.63 23.55
N SER A 38 2.77 -1.44 24.03
CA SER A 38 2.70 -2.07 25.37
C SER A 38 1.38 -2.85 25.59
N VAL A 39 0.95 -3.57 24.54
CA VAL A 39 -0.31 -4.36 24.54
C VAL A 39 0.05 -5.86 24.62
N GLU A 40 -0.55 -6.55 25.59
CA GLU A 40 -0.40 -8.00 25.76
C GLU A 40 -1.59 -8.80 25.22
N ARG A 41 -2.72 -8.15 25.00
CA ARG A 41 -3.98 -8.78 24.56
C ARG A 41 -4.66 -7.91 23.50
N ALA A 42 -5.42 -8.54 22.65
CA ALA A 42 -6.30 -7.88 21.69
C ALA A 42 -7.65 -8.57 21.65
N ASP A 43 -8.67 -7.88 21.15
CA ASP A 43 -10.02 -8.41 21.00
C ASP A 43 -10.20 -9.05 19.62
N ALA A 44 -9.48 -8.56 18.60
CA ALA A 44 -9.58 -9.06 17.25
C ALA A 44 -8.27 -8.89 16.45
N LEU A 45 -8.11 -9.77 15.44
CA LEU A 45 -7.11 -9.71 14.38
C LEU A 45 -7.78 -9.71 13.01
N PHE A 46 -7.63 -8.62 12.24
CA PHE A 46 -7.99 -8.58 10.82
C PHE A 46 -6.71 -8.63 9.97
N LEU A 47 -6.59 -9.68 9.17
CA LEU A 47 -5.36 -9.99 8.41
C LEU A 47 -5.59 -9.79 6.90
N GLY A 48 -4.93 -8.81 6.31
CA GLY A 48 -4.85 -8.63 4.86
C GLY A 48 -3.91 -9.66 4.23
N ASN A 49 -4.43 -10.47 3.32
CA ASN A 49 -3.66 -11.46 2.57
C ASN A 49 -4.41 -11.82 1.29
N MET A 50 -3.69 -11.91 0.17
CA MET A 50 -4.26 -12.25 -1.12
C MET A 50 -3.97 -13.68 -1.55
N LEU A 51 -2.71 -14.12 -1.44
CA LEU A 51 -2.20 -15.28 -2.20
C LEU A 51 -1.94 -16.52 -1.36
N SER A 52 -2.29 -16.55 -0.08
CA SER A 52 -2.00 -17.71 0.76
C SER A 52 -2.64 -19.02 0.27
N GLY A 53 -3.87 -18.96 -0.28
CA GLY A 53 -4.51 -20.13 -0.87
C GLY A 53 -3.84 -20.60 -2.17
N SER A 54 -3.42 -19.67 -3.02
CA SER A 54 -2.88 -20.00 -4.36
C SER A 54 -1.39 -20.30 -4.39
N LEU A 55 -0.58 -19.72 -3.49
CA LEU A 55 0.88 -19.89 -3.48
C LEU A 55 1.41 -20.74 -2.32
N LEU A 56 0.64 -20.86 -1.24
CA LEU A 56 1.06 -21.58 -0.03
C LEU A 56 0.16 -22.77 0.30
N ASP A 57 -0.89 -23.00 -0.51
CA ASP A 57 -1.95 -23.99 -0.21
C ASP A 57 -2.54 -23.83 1.21
N GLN A 58 -2.56 -22.57 1.73
CA GLN A 58 -2.97 -22.25 3.08
C GLN A 58 -4.16 -21.28 3.09
N GLU A 59 -5.32 -21.81 3.40
CA GLU A 59 -6.46 -20.99 3.84
C GLU A 59 -6.48 -20.82 5.35
N HIS A 60 -7.48 -20.11 5.89
CA HIS A 60 -7.62 -19.86 7.34
C HIS A 60 -6.43 -19.12 7.96
N MET A 61 -5.76 -18.28 7.16
CA MET A 61 -4.49 -17.65 7.50
C MET A 61 -4.57 -16.78 8.77
N ALA A 62 -5.67 -16.05 8.99
CA ALA A 62 -5.80 -15.20 10.17
C ALA A 62 -5.82 -16.02 11.48
N THR A 63 -6.55 -17.13 11.50
CA THR A 63 -6.57 -18.05 12.66
C THR A 63 -5.20 -18.71 12.88
N LEU A 64 -4.54 -19.11 11.79
CA LEU A 64 -3.17 -19.66 11.88
C LEU A 64 -2.19 -18.65 12.49
N VAL A 65 -2.27 -17.39 12.09
CA VAL A 65 -1.44 -16.31 12.62
C VAL A 65 -1.78 -16.02 14.09
N ALA A 66 -3.07 -15.90 14.42
CA ALA A 66 -3.51 -15.69 15.80
C ALA A 66 -3.02 -16.82 16.74
N ASP A 67 -3.17 -18.08 16.33
CA ASP A 67 -2.67 -19.25 17.07
C ASP A 67 -1.15 -19.19 17.28
N PHE A 68 -0.40 -18.91 16.20
CA PHE A 68 1.06 -18.80 16.25
C PHE A 68 1.55 -17.63 17.13
N CYS A 69 0.77 -16.56 17.22
CA CYS A 69 1.02 -15.43 18.13
C CYS A 69 0.56 -15.68 19.58
N GLY A 70 -0.04 -16.84 19.88
CA GLY A 70 -0.61 -17.12 21.20
C GLY A 70 -1.87 -16.34 21.52
N LEU A 71 -2.52 -15.76 20.52
CA LEU A 71 -3.73 -14.92 20.66
C LEU A 71 -4.99 -15.80 20.55
N HIS A 72 -5.26 -16.56 21.62
CA HIS A 72 -6.42 -17.44 21.67
C HIS A 72 -7.67 -16.74 22.21
N GLY A 73 -8.83 -17.13 21.69
CA GLY A 73 -10.14 -16.64 22.14
C GLY A 73 -10.54 -15.28 21.56
N ILE A 74 -9.74 -14.73 20.63
CA ILE A 74 -10.05 -13.49 19.91
C ILE A 74 -10.79 -13.75 18.60
N GLU A 75 -11.47 -12.75 18.06
CA GLU A 75 -11.97 -12.80 16.69
C GLU A 75 -10.75 -12.74 15.71
N ALA A 76 -10.73 -13.63 14.68
CA ALA A 76 -9.67 -13.61 13.68
C ALA A 76 -10.27 -13.84 12.28
N ALA A 77 -10.07 -12.87 11.37
CA ALA A 77 -10.61 -12.94 10.00
C ALA A 77 -9.56 -12.51 8.96
N LYS A 78 -9.43 -13.32 7.88
CA LYS A 78 -8.68 -12.93 6.68
C LYS A 78 -9.55 -11.99 5.83
N VAL A 79 -8.95 -10.89 5.38
CA VAL A 79 -9.58 -9.90 4.50
C VAL A 79 -8.86 -9.91 3.16
N GLU A 80 -9.66 -10.06 2.09
CA GLU A 80 -9.15 -10.10 0.72
C GLU A 80 -9.79 -8.98 -0.12
N ALA A 81 -8.99 -8.24 -0.85
CA ALA A 81 -9.34 -7.24 -1.86
C ALA A 81 -8.16 -7.08 -2.84
N ALA A 82 -7.60 -8.20 -3.30
CA ALA A 82 -6.36 -8.27 -4.07
C ALA A 82 -5.22 -7.51 -3.37
N CYS A 83 -4.44 -6.70 -4.11
CA CYS A 83 -3.36 -5.90 -3.52
C CYS A 83 -3.85 -4.87 -2.48
N ALA A 84 -5.16 -4.56 -2.41
CA ALA A 84 -5.76 -3.67 -1.41
C ALA A 84 -6.18 -4.38 -0.11
N SER A 85 -5.89 -5.67 0.06
CA SER A 85 -6.30 -6.47 1.23
C SER A 85 -5.88 -5.86 2.56
N GLY A 86 -4.66 -5.33 2.66
CA GLY A 86 -4.16 -4.68 3.87
C GLY A 86 -4.93 -3.41 4.24
N ALA A 87 -5.22 -2.56 3.27
CA ALA A 87 -6.01 -1.36 3.50
C ALA A 87 -7.48 -1.69 3.79
N ALA A 88 -8.03 -2.74 3.18
CA ALA A 88 -9.37 -3.24 3.49
C ALA A 88 -9.43 -3.80 4.92
N ALA A 89 -8.40 -4.53 5.38
CA ALA A 89 -8.29 -5.01 6.75
C ALA A 89 -8.24 -3.83 7.75
N LEU A 90 -7.47 -2.78 7.44
CA LEU A 90 -7.46 -1.56 8.26
C LEU A 90 -8.85 -0.90 8.33
N ARG A 91 -9.55 -0.82 7.20
CA ARG A 91 -10.91 -0.27 7.17
C ARG A 91 -11.86 -1.06 8.06
N ILE A 92 -11.83 -2.40 8.01
CA ILE A 92 -12.65 -3.28 8.85
C ILE A 92 -12.26 -3.10 10.33
N GLY A 93 -10.97 -3.13 10.66
CA GLY A 93 -10.50 -2.91 12.03
C GLY A 93 -10.91 -1.55 12.59
N ALA A 94 -10.79 -0.49 11.79
CA ALA A 94 -11.24 0.84 12.18
C ALA A 94 -12.77 0.89 12.41
N MET A 95 -13.56 0.21 11.59
CA MET A 95 -15.02 0.11 11.80
C MET A 95 -15.34 -0.69 13.07
N ALA A 96 -14.62 -1.77 13.36
CA ALA A 96 -14.80 -2.58 14.56
C ALA A 96 -14.55 -1.77 15.84
N VAL A 97 -13.46 -0.98 15.88
CA VAL A 97 -13.19 -0.06 17.00
C VAL A 97 -14.23 1.07 17.06
N ALA A 98 -14.53 1.71 15.91
CA ALA A 98 -15.45 2.85 15.85
C ALA A 98 -16.89 2.47 16.26
N SER A 99 -17.33 1.25 15.99
CA SER A 99 -18.65 0.74 16.38
C SER A 99 -18.78 0.43 17.87
N GLY A 100 -17.67 0.17 18.55
CA GLY A 100 -17.63 -0.25 19.95
C GLY A 100 -17.71 -1.77 20.16
N PHE A 101 -17.62 -2.58 19.09
CA PHE A 101 -17.52 -4.03 19.22
C PHE A 101 -16.23 -4.47 19.87
N HIS A 102 -15.14 -3.76 19.56
CA HIS A 102 -13.79 -4.06 20.07
C HIS A 102 -13.09 -2.79 20.53
N ASP A 103 -12.21 -2.91 21.51
CA ASP A 103 -11.40 -1.80 22.02
C ASP A 103 -9.96 -1.89 21.51
N ILE A 104 -9.37 -3.08 21.46
CA ILE A 104 -7.99 -3.27 21.01
C ILE A 104 -8.00 -4.21 19.81
N VAL A 105 -7.68 -3.69 18.63
CA VAL A 105 -7.70 -4.44 17.37
C VAL A 105 -6.31 -4.47 16.75
N ILE A 106 -5.86 -5.66 16.40
CA ILE A 106 -4.69 -5.87 15.56
C ILE A 106 -5.13 -5.86 14.10
N VAL A 107 -4.53 -4.99 13.30
CA VAL A 107 -4.60 -5.09 11.84
C VAL A 107 -3.23 -5.49 11.34
N ALA A 108 -3.15 -6.59 10.61
CA ALA A 108 -1.90 -7.02 10.01
C ALA A 108 -2.07 -7.31 8.52
N GLY A 109 -0.98 -7.31 7.80
CA GLY A 109 -0.91 -7.79 6.43
C GLY A 109 0.33 -8.66 6.28
N VAL A 110 0.21 -9.77 5.55
CA VAL A 110 1.34 -10.64 5.25
C VAL A 110 1.20 -11.20 3.83
N GLU A 111 2.32 -11.25 3.12
CA GLU A 111 2.38 -11.97 1.85
C GLU A 111 3.71 -12.70 1.73
N LYS A 112 3.67 -13.89 1.15
CA LYS A 112 4.82 -14.77 0.92
C LYS A 112 4.73 -15.30 -0.51
N MET A 113 5.55 -14.75 -1.41
CA MET A 113 5.44 -14.98 -2.85
C MET A 113 6.70 -15.59 -3.48
N THR A 114 7.82 -15.62 -2.74
CA THR A 114 9.13 -15.99 -3.32
C THR A 114 9.47 -17.47 -3.18
N ASP A 115 8.66 -18.26 -2.47
CA ASP A 115 8.84 -19.71 -2.31
C ASP A 115 8.37 -20.52 -3.56
N THR A 116 7.71 -19.85 -4.51
CA THR A 116 7.20 -20.46 -5.74
C THR A 116 7.99 -20.01 -6.98
N VAL A 117 7.95 -20.79 -8.06
CA VAL A 117 8.57 -20.39 -9.32
C VAL A 117 7.80 -19.23 -9.96
N GLY A 118 8.50 -18.33 -10.67
CA GLY A 118 7.95 -17.08 -11.18
C GLY A 118 6.67 -17.19 -12.03
N LYS A 119 6.50 -18.31 -12.78
CA LYS A 119 5.26 -18.57 -13.54
C LYS A 119 4.03 -18.76 -12.63
N ASP A 120 4.20 -19.43 -11.50
CA ASP A 120 3.11 -19.71 -10.56
C ASP A 120 2.76 -18.44 -9.77
N THR A 121 3.77 -17.66 -9.40
CA THR A 121 3.56 -16.32 -8.81
C THR A 121 2.81 -15.40 -9.79
N THR A 122 3.18 -15.40 -11.07
CA THR A 122 2.49 -14.62 -12.11
C THR A 122 1.04 -15.07 -12.27
N ALA A 123 0.80 -16.38 -12.27
CA ALA A 123 -0.57 -16.95 -12.34
C ALA A 123 -1.39 -16.61 -11.08
N GLY A 124 -0.79 -16.71 -9.89
CA GLY A 124 -1.41 -16.30 -8.64
C GLY A 124 -1.81 -14.82 -8.65
N LEU A 125 -0.90 -13.94 -9.06
CA LEU A 125 -1.21 -12.51 -9.20
C LEU A 125 -2.35 -12.27 -10.20
N ALA A 126 -2.39 -12.99 -11.33
CA ALA A 126 -3.43 -12.83 -12.35
C ALA A 126 -4.86 -13.16 -11.84
N THR A 127 -5.00 -13.88 -10.71
CA THR A 127 -6.31 -14.14 -10.10
C THR A 127 -7.03 -12.88 -9.62
N ALA A 128 -6.34 -11.74 -9.52
CA ALA A 128 -6.95 -10.43 -9.21
C ALA A 128 -7.51 -9.70 -10.44
N ALA A 129 -7.37 -10.26 -11.63
CA ALA A 129 -8.00 -9.79 -12.87
C ALA A 129 -9.28 -10.60 -13.15
N ASP A 130 -10.04 -10.22 -14.17
CA ASP A 130 -11.16 -11.03 -14.63
C ASP A 130 -10.65 -12.37 -15.19
N ALA A 131 -11.12 -13.48 -14.57
CA ALA A 131 -10.63 -14.79 -14.91
C ALA A 131 -11.07 -15.22 -16.32
N GLU A 132 -12.29 -14.88 -16.74
CA GLU A 132 -12.87 -15.32 -18.01
C GLU A 132 -12.40 -14.48 -19.19
N TYR A 133 -12.24 -13.18 -19.00
CA TYR A 133 -11.98 -12.23 -20.09
C TYR A 133 -10.53 -11.69 -20.12
N GLU A 134 -9.75 -11.90 -19.07
CA GLU A 134 -8.36 -11.42 -18.98
C GLU A 134 -7.39 -12.57 -18.68
N ALA A 135 -7.48 -13.22 -17.51
CA ALA A 135 -6.50 -14.21 -17.08
C ALA A 135 -6.48 -15.47 -17.97
N LEU A 136 -7.65 -15.99 -18.40
CA LEU A 136 -7.76 -17.17 -19.28
C LEU A 136 -7.05 -16.94 -20.62
N HIS A 137 -6.97 -15.70 -21.10
CA HIS A 137 -6.28 -15.34 -22.34
C HIS A 137 -4.77 -15.12 -22.14
N GLY A 138 -4.24 -15.36 -20.94
CA GLY A 138 -2.81 -15.26 -20.64
C GLY A 138 -2.32 -13.83 -20.40
N VAL A 139 -3.20 -12.89 -20.14
CA VAL A 139 -2.82 -11.50 -19.84
C VAL A 139 -2.35 -11.41 -18.40
N SER A 140 -1.08 -11.05 -18.20
CA SER A 140 -0.52 -10.77 -16.88
C SER A 140 -0.82 -9.34 -16.42
N PHE A 141 -0.63 -9.05 -15.11
CA PHE A 141 -0.74 -7.68 -14.61
C PHE A 141 0.22 -6.72 -15.29
N VAL A 142 1.44 -7.16 -15.60
CA VAL A 142 2.40 -6.37 -16.39
C VAL A 142 1.81 -6.06 -17.77
N GLY A 143 1.21 -7.05 -18.44
CA GLY A 143 0.56 -6.87 -19.74
C GLY A 143 -0.60 -5.88 -19.70
N LEU A 144 -1.51 -5.98 -18.69
CA LEU A 144 -2.62 -5.04 -18.54
C LEU A 144 -2.12 -3.61 -18.32
N ASN A 145 -1.15 -3.42 -17.45
CA ASN A 145 -0.58 -2.10 -17.20
C ASN A 145 0.21 -1.56 -18.39
N ALA A 146 0.85 -2.43 -19.18
CA ALA A 146 1.52 -2.04 -20.43
C ALA A 146 0.51 -1.51 -21.46
N LEU A 147 -0.65 -2.16 -21.61
CA LEU A 147 -1.73 -1.67 -22.48
C LEU A 147 -2.26 -0.29 -22.05
N ILE A 148 -2.48 -0.09 -20.75
CA ILE A 148 -2.90 1.19 -20.18
C ILE A 148 -1.82 2.25 -20.44
N MET A 149 -0.55 1.94 -20.16
CA MET A 149 0.58 2.86 -20.34
C MET A 149 0.76 3.22 -21.82
N GLN A 150 0.70 2.24 -22.73
CA GLN A 150 0.77 2.47 -24.18
C GLN A 150 -0.36 3.39 -24.66
N ARG A 151 -1.60 3.15 -24.18
CA ARG A 151 -2.74 4.01 -24.52
C ARG A 151 -2.57 5.44 -23.99
N TYR A 152 -2.05 5.59 -22.77
CA TYR A 152 -1.78 6.89 -22.18
C TYR A 152 -0.70 7.64 -22.99
N MET A 153 0.42 6.99 -23.29
CA MET A 153 1.50 7.57 -24.09
C MET A 153 1.03 7.99 -25.48
N TYR A 154 0.23 7.15 -26.15
CA TYR A 154 -0.35 7.47 -27.46
C TYR A 154 -1.27 8.69 -27.40
N GLN A 155 -2.11 8.76 -26.36
CA GLN A 155 -3.10 9.86 -26.24
C GLN A 155 -2.45 11.21 -25.95
N TYR A 156 -1.34 11.22 -25.23
CA TYR A 156 -0.67 12.45 -24.78
C TYR A 156 0.69 12.70 -25.45
N ASP A 157 1.02 11.91 -26.47
CA ASP A 157 2.25 12.02 -27.27
C ASP A 157 3.52 12.04 -26.42
N LEU A 158 3.73 10.99 -25.60
CA LEU A 158 4.80 10.92 -24.60
C LEU A 158 5.97 10.02 -25.04
N PRO A 159 7.21 10.40 -24.70
CA PRO A 159 8.39 9.56 -24.92
C PRO A 159 8.43 8.36 -23.94
N LEU A 160 9.25 7.36 -24.26
CA LEU A 160 9.36 6.11 -23.47
C LEU A 160 9.85 6.35 -22.03
N ASP A 161 10.60 7.40 -21.80
CA ASP A 161 11.16 7.74 -20.50
C ASP A 161 10.32 8.73 -19.68
N ALA A 162 9.12 9.07 -20.15
CA ALA A 162 8.24 10.03 -19.47
C ALA A 162 7.94 9.66 -18.00
N PHE A 163 7.98 8.37 -17.66
CA PHE A 163 7.66 7.88 -16.33
C PHE A 163 8.90 7.63 -15.43
N ALA A 164 10.11 7.85 -15.94
CA ALA A 164 11.37 7.60 -15.23
C ALA A 164 11.42 8.26 -13.84
N GLY A 165 10.89 9.47 -13.72
CA GLY A 165 10.91 10.23 -12.47
C GLY A 165 10.22 9.53 -11.30
N PHE A 166 9.20 8.70 -11.53
CA PHE A 166 8.55 7.91 -10.48
C PHE A 166 9.50 6.86 -9.91
N SER A 167 10.17 6.10 -10.78
CA SER A 167 11.12 5.07 -10.37
C SER A 167 12.35 5.67 -9.68
N ILE A 168 12.89 6.76 -10.23
CA ILE A 168 14.04 7.48 -9.66
C ILE A 168 13.69 8.01 -8.26
N ASN A 169 12.51 8.61 -8.08
CA ASN A 169 12.06 9.09 -6.77
C ASN A 169 11.91 7.94 -5.77
N ALA A 170 11.25 6.84 -6.16
CA ALA A 170 11.05 5.68 -5.29
C ALA A 170 12.40 5.08 -4.84
N HIS A 171 13.34 4.85 -5.76
CA HIS A 171 14.65 4.30 -5.43
C HIS A 171 15.51 5.26 -4.60
N ARG A 172 15.43 6.58 -4.83
CA ARG A 172 16.09 7.58 -3.98
C ARG A 172 15.59 7.50 -2.54
N ASN A 173 14.28 7.38 -2.35
CA ASN A 173 13.68 7.29 -1.02
C ASN A 173 13.98 5.91 -0.38
N GLY A 174 13.90 4.83 -1.15
CA GLY A 174 14.21 3.48 -0.67
C GLY A 174 15.65 3.31 -0.21
N ALA A 175 16.60 4.04 -0.82
CA ALA A 175 18.01 4.02 -0.40
C ALA A 175 18.22 4.42 1.07
N ASN A 176 17.29 5.18 1.65
CA ASN A 176 17.32 5.60 3.05
C ASN A 176 16.39 4.76 3.95
N ASN A 177 15.69 3.75 3.40
CA ASN A 177 14.78 2.91 4.17
C ASN A 177 15.43 1.54 4.46
N PRO A 178 15.80 1.23 5.73
CA PRO A 178 16.45 -0.04 6.07
C PRO A 178 15.56 -1.27 5.84
N ASN A 179 14.24 -1.07 5.70
CA ASN A 179 13.29 -2.14 5.43
C ASN A 179 12.98 -2.32 3.93
N ALA A 180 13.57 -1.49 3.07
CA ALA A 180 13.37 -1.61 1.62
C ALA A 180 14.12 -2.81 1.04
N MET A 181 13.51 -3.45 0.03
CA MET A 181 14.15 -4.51 -0.75
C MET A 181 15.32 -3.96 -1.56
N PHE A 182 15.14 -2.80 -2.21
CA PHE A 182 16.19 -2.12 -2.96
C PHE A 182 16.60 -0.85 -2.23
N GLN A 183 17.86 -0.81 -1.77
CA GLN A 183 18.42 0.29 -1.00
C GLN A 183 19.46 1.09 -1.79
N GLU A 184 19.29 1.14 -3.11
CA GLU A 184 20.17 1.87 -4.02
C GLU A 184 19.35 2.85 -4.87
N ALA A 185 19.86 4.07 -4.99
CA ALA A 185 19.29 5.06 -5.91
C ALA A 185 19.64 4.69 -7.35
N ILE A 186 18.73 4.99 -8.27
CA ILE A 186 18.97 4.79 -9.71
C ILE A 186 19.01 6.11 -10.45
N THR A 187 19.75 6.12 -11.56
CA THR A 187 19.87 7.25 -12.47
C THR A 187 18.87 7.14 -13.63
N HIS A 188 18.64 8.24 -14.34
CA HIS A 188 17.84 8.23 -15.56
C HIS A 188 18.44 7.31 -16.64
N GLU A 189 19.77 7.25 -16.75
CA GLU A 189 20.45 6.38 -17.71
C GLU A 189 20.23 4.89 -17.41
N GLU A 190 20.24 4.49 -16.13
CA GLU A 190 19.93 3.13 -15.70
C GLU A 190 18.47 2.78 -15.98
N TYR A 191 17.53 3.70 -15.77
CA TYR A 191 16.14 3.49 -16.13
C TYR A 191 15.95 3.27 -17.64
N VAL A 192 16.57 4.10 -18.48
CA VAL A 192 16.45 3.99 -19.96
C VAL A 192 17.07 2.69 -20.49
N ARG A 193 18.14 2.21 -19.85
CA ARG A 193 18.80 0.93 -20.22
C ARG A 193 18.14 -0.30 -19.64
N ALA A 194 17.16 -0.14 -18.75
CA ALA A 194 16.51 -1.26 -18.10
C ALA A 194 15.79 -2.18 -19.11
N PRO A 195 15.84 -3.50 -18.91
CA PRO A 195 15.20 -4.46 -19.81
C PRO A 195 13.69 -4.24 -19.89
N VAL A 196 13.14 -4.20 -21.11
CA VAL A 196 11.68 -4.16 -21.34
C VAL A 196 11.09 -5.52 -21.04
N ILE A 197 10.01 -5.55 -20.22
CA ILE A 197 9.29 -6.77 -19.85
C ILE A 197 7.94 -6.91 -20.57
N ALA A 198 7.26 -5.80 -20.85
CA ALA A 198 6.07 -5.74 -21.70
C ALA A 198 5.95 -4.33 -22.26
N THR A 199 6.22 -4.13 -23.55
CA THR A 199 6.27 -2.77 -24.14
C THR A 199 5.04 -1.94 -23.82
N PRO A 200 5.16 -0.69 -23.29
CA PRO A 200 6.41 0.06 -23.07
C PRO A 200 7.08 -0.15 -21.69
N ILE A 201 6.52 -0.98 -20.80
CA ILE A 201 7.01 -1.20 -19.43
C ILE A 201 8.38 -1.87 -19.44
N ASN A 202 9.35 -1.25 -18.82
CA ASN A 202 10.63 -1.85 -18.45
C ASN A 202 10.59 -2.37 -16.99
N ILE A 203 11.64 -3.08 -16.55
CA ILE A 203 11.68 -3.67 -15.21
C ILE A 203 11.61 -2.61 -14.09
N MET A 204 12.09 -1.39 -14.34
CA MET A 204 12.03 -0.29 -13.36
C MET A 204 10.64 0.34 -13.27
N ASP A 205 9.74 0.09 -14.22
CA ASP A 205 8.35 0.52 -14.17
C ASP A 205 7.48 -0.37 -13.28
N SER A 206 7.91 -1.57 -12.97
CA SER A 206 7.18 -2.57 -12.18
C SER A 206 7.74 -2.69 -10.77
N SER A 207 6.88 -2.98 -9.80
CA SER A 207 7.32 -3.41 -8.48
C SER A 207 7.88 -4.84 -8.50
N PRO A 208 8.82 -5.18 -7.60
CA PRO A 208 9.36 -6.54 -7.49
C PRO A 208 8.36 -7.50 -6.84
N VAL A 209 8.53 -8.79 -7.12
CA VAL A 209 7.95 -9.88 -6.32
C VAL A 209 8.75 -10.02 -5.04
N CYS A 210 8.08 -10.03 -3.89
CA CYS A 210 8.76 -10.04 -2.58
C CYS A 210 7.81 -10.53 -1.48
N ASP A 211 8.41 -10.81 -0.33
CA ASP A 211 7.75 -11.21 0.91
C ASP A 211 7.78 -10.07 1.91
N GLY A 212 6.84 -10.08 2.86
CA GLY A 212 6.84 -9.14 3.96
C GLY A 212 5.55 -9.14 4.77
N ALA A 213 5.62 -8.56 5.96
CA ALA A 213 4.49 -8.37 6.85
C ALA A 213 4.58 -7.03 7.58
N ALA A 214 3.42 -6.42 7.83
CA ALA A 214 3.28 -5.22 8.64
C ALA A 214 2.04 -5.32 9.54
N ALA A 215 2.06 -4.62 10.67
CA ALA A 215 0.97 -4.65 11.64
C ALA A 215 0.76 -3.30 12.33
N LEU A 216 -0.46 -3.09 12.81
CA LEU A 216 -0.92 -1.90 13.50
C LEU A 216 -1.75 -2.31 14.72
N ILE A 217 -1.67 -1.53 15.79
CA ILE A 217 -2.58 -1.63 16.93
C ILE A 217 -3.54 -0.44 16.91
N LEU A 218 -4.83 -0.74 16.83
CA LEU A 218 -5.91 0.25 16.81
C LEU A 218 -6.64 0.28 18.14
N VAL A 219 -6.93 1.48 18.63
CA VAL A 219 -7.72 1.70 19.84
C VAL A 219 -8.67 2.88 19.67
N PRO A 220 -9.72 3.02 20.51
CA PRO A 220 -10.46 4.27 20.60
C PRO A 220 -9.52 5.42 20.98
N THR A 221 -9.66 6.58 20.32
CA THR A 221 -8.78 7.73 20.54
C THR A 221 -8.74 8.16 22.01
N GLU A 222 -9.86 8.06 22.73
CA GLU A 222 -9.95 8.39 24.15
C GLU A 222 -9.10 7.45 25.05
N MET A 223 -8.74 6.28 24.56
CA MET A 223 -7.88 5.33 25.26
C MET A 223 -6.40 5.45 24.88
N ALA A 224 -6.08 6.18 23.81
CA ALA A 224 -4.75 6.18 23.21
C ALA A 224 -3.62 6.56 24.19
N SER A 225 -3.89 7.49 25.12
CA SER A 225 -2.91 7.90 26.14
C SER A 225 -2.47 6.80 27.08
N GLN A 226 -3.25 5.71 27.21
CA GLN A 226 -2.89 4.56 28.04
C GLN A 226 -1.78 3.70 27.42
N PHE A 227 -1.63 3.78 26.09
CA PHE A 227 -0.73 2.95 25.29
C PHE A 227 0.51 3.71 24.80
N THR A 228 0.51 5.04 24.88
CA THR A 228 1.62 5.87 24.41
C THR A 228 2.46 6.47 25.55
N ALA A 229 2.24 6.02 26.79
CA ALA A 229 2.91 6.58 27.96
C ALA A 229 4.41 6.26 27.98
N GLY A 230 5.22 7.22 27.56
CA GLY A 230 6.63 7.31 27.91
C GLY A 230 7.67 7.22 26.79
N HIS A 231 7.35 6.79 25.58
CA HIS A 231 8.40 6.53 24.60
C HIS A 231 8.13 7.00 23.16
N HIS A 232 6.92 7.47 22.81
CA HIS A 232 6.62 7.89 21.42
C HIS A 232 5.79 9.17 21.34
N PRO A 233 6.03 10.01 20.32
CA PRO A 233 5.28 11.24 20.07
C PRO A 233 3.89 10.92 19.52
N GLY A 234 2.92 10.74 20.40
CA GLY A 234 1.49 10.78 20.08
C GLY A 234 0.94 9.60 19.25
N ALA A 235 -0.34 9.33 19.46
CA ALA A 235 -1.13 8.41 18.65
C ALA A 235 -1.54 9.09 17.33
N VAL A 236 -1.47 8.38 16.21
CA VAL A 236 -1.93 8.88 14.91
C VAL A 236 -3.40 8.54 14.72
N ARG A 237 -4.23 9.53 14.41
CA ARG A 237 -5.67 9.36 14.23
C ARG A 237 -5.99 8.92 12.79
N ILE A 238 -6.95 8.02 12.64
CA ILE A 238 -7.58 7.71 11.36
C ILE A 238 -8.73 8.70 11.17
N LEU A 239 -8.49 9.77 10.42
CA LEU A 239 -9.47 10.82 10.16
C LEU A 239 -10.50 10.40 9.13
N ALA A 240 -10.08 9.59 8.16
CA ALA A 240 -10.97 9.01 7.15
C ALA A 240 -10.51 7.63 6.71
N SER A 241 -11.51 6.81 6.35
CA SER A 241 -11.31 5.53 5.69
C SER A 241 -12.46 5.33 4.71
N ALA A 242 -12.17 5.34 3.42
CA ALA A 242 -13.16 5.24 2.36
C ALA A 242 -12.75 4.22 1.31
N SER A 243 -13.73 3.59 0.70
CA SER A 243 -13.52 2.64 -0.39
C SER A 243 -14.47 2.91 -1.55
N ALA A 244 -14.00 2.59 -2.74
CA ALA A 244 -14.80 2.54 -3.94
C ALA A 244 -14.34 1.39 -4.84
N ASN A 245 -15.22 0.93 -5.69
CA ASN A 245 -14.91 -0.04 -6.75
C ASN A 245 -15.29 0.52 -8.11
N ASP A 246 -14.66 -0.03 -9.13
CA ASP A 246 -14.93 0.18 -10.54
C ASP A 246 -15.01 -1.18 -11.24
N THR A 247 -15.25 -1.20 -12.53
CA THR A 247 -15.27 -2.41 -13.36
C THR A 247 -13.97 -3.19 -13.23
N LEU A 248 -14.07 -4.50 -12.99
CA LEU A 248 -12.91 -5.36 -12.77
C LEU A 248 -12.05 -5.45 -14.03
N ALA A 249 -12.66 -5.90 -15.15
CA ALA A 249 -11.96 -6.03 -16.42
C ALA A 249 -11.66 -4.65 -17.02
N VAL A 250 -10.40 -4.44 -17.41
CA VAL A 250 -9.93 -3.13 -17.90
C VAL A 250 -10.66 -2.72 -19.20
N HIS A 251 -10.96 -3.69 -20.08
CA HIS A 251 -11.62 -3.42 -21.37
C HIS A 251 -13.07 -2.98 -21.24
N ASP A 252 -13.74 -3.29 -20.13
CA ASP A 252 -15.14 -2.89 -19.88
C ASP A 252 -15.26 -1.52 -19.21
N ARG A 253 -14.14 -0.89 -18.85
CA ARG A 253 -14.16 0.43 -18.22
C ARG A 253 -14.60 1.50 -19.21
N LYS A 254 -15.41 2.41 -18.71
CA LYS A 254 -15.84 3.59 -19.48
C LYS A 254 -14.64 4.40 -19.99
N ASP A 255 -13.63 4.53 -19.18
CA ASP A 255 -12.37 5.20 -19.50
C ASP A 255 -11.19 4.46 -18.84
N PRO A 256 -10.39 3.70 -19.60
CA PRO A 256 -9.26 2.95 -19.03
C PRO A 256 -8.12 3.86 -18.53
N LEU A 257 -8.14 5.15 -18.87
CA LEU A 257 -7.16 6.15 -18.44
C LEU A 257 -7.65 7.03 -17.28
N PHE A 258 -8.73 6.62 -16.61
CA PHE A 258 -9.20 7.31 -15.41
C PHE A 258 -9.60 6.29 -14.34
N LEU A 259 -8.99 6.39 -13.16
CA LEU A 259 -9.29 5.51 -12.04
C LEU A 259 -10.51 6.02 -11.26
N GLU A 260 -11.72 5.67 -11.72
CA GLU A 260 -12.99 6.11 -11.09
C GLU A 260 -13.06 5.73 -9.60
N ALA A 261 -12.54 4.55 -9.23
CA ALA A 261 -12.48 4.13 -7.84
C ALA A 261 -11.49 4.97 -7.00
N ALA A 262 -10.37 5.45 -7.59
CA ALA A 262 -9.43 6.35 -6.92
C ALA A 262 -10.08 7.72 -6.67
N TYR A 263 -10.71 8.27 -7.68
CA TYR A 263 -11.51 9.50 -7.55
C TYR A 263 -12.58 9.35 -6.47
N GLY A 264 -13.43 8.32 -6.59
CA GLY A 264 -14.55 8.10 -5.68
C GLY A 264 -14.15 7.87 -4.22
N SER A 265 -13.07 7.08 -3.97
CA SER A 265 -12.59 6.83 -2.62
C SER A 265 -11.90 8.05 -2.01
N SER A 266 -11.08 8.79 -2.78
CA SER A 266 -10.41 10.00 -2.30
C SER A 266 -11.40 11.12 -1.99
N GLN A 267 -12.40 11.38 -2.84
CA GLN A 267 -13.43 12.38 -2.56
C GLN A 267 -14.24 12.06 -1.29
N LYS A 268 -14.58 10.78 -1.10
CA LYS A 268 -15.24 10.33 0.14
C LYS A 268 -14.35 10.53 1.36
N ALA A 269 -13.05 10.20 1.24
CA ALA A 269 -12.09 10.34 2.34
C ALA A 269 -11.86 11.81 2.72
N LEU A 270 -11.63 12.69 1.74
CA LEU A 270 -11.48 14.14 1.97
C LEU A 270 -12.72 14.73 2.66
N LYS A 271 -13.92 14.38 2.16
CA LYS A 271 -15.17 14.81 2.78
C LYS A 271 -15.33 14.29 4.21
N GLN A 272 -14.96 13.03 4.47
CA GLN A 272 -15.05 12.42 5.80
C GLN A 272 -14.08 13.08 6.79
N ALA A 273 -12.86 13.38 6.35
CA ALA A 273 -11.85 14.07 7.16
C ALA A 273 -12.13 15.58 7.32
N GLY A 274 -12.92 16.17 6.43
CA GLY A 274 -13.20 17.60 6.41
C GLY A 274 -12.01 18.44 5.95
N VAL A 275 -11.17 17.90 5.06
CA VAL A 275 -9.96 18.54 4.53
C VAL A 275 -9.98 18.59 3.01
N SER A 276 -9.14 19.44 2.43
CA SER A 276 -8.87 19.55 1.00
C SER A 276 -7.56 18.86 0.62
N LEU A 277 -7.27 18.77 -0.68
CA LEU A 277 -5.98 18.24 -1.15
C LEU A 277 -4.80 19.11 -0.73
N ASP A 278 -5.01 20.42 -0.66
CA ASP A 278 -3.96 21.39 -0.28
C ASP A 278 -3.56 21.31 1.20
N ASP A 279 -4.36 20.64 2.04
CA ASP A 279 -4.06 20.41 3.44
C ASP A 279 -3.16 19.19 3.66
N LEU A 280 -2.94 18.36 2.62
CA LEU A 280 -2.18 17.12 2.72
C LEU A 280 -0.68 17.38 2.53
N ASP A 281 0.14 16.89 3.45
CA ASP A 281 1.59 17.06 3.42
C ASP A 281 2.31 15.99 2.58
N PHE A 282 1.69 14.80 2.40
CA PHE A 282 2.24 13.71 1.59
C PHE A 282 1.14 12.75 1.14
N PHE A 283 1.48 11.95 0.12
CA PHE A 283 0.58 10.95 -0.45
C PHE A 283 1.31 9.61 -0.66
N GLU A 284 1.05 8.62 0.20
CA GLU A 284 1.47 7.24 -0.01
C GLU A 284 0.54 6.56 -1.01
N LEU A 285 0.81 6.76 -2.29
CA LEU A 285 0.05 6.17 -3.38
C LEU A 285 0.50 4.74 -3.70
N HIS A 286 -0.25 4.04 -4.56
CA HIS A 286 0.04 2.67 -4.96
C HIS A 286 0.81 2.63 -6.27
N ASP A 287 2.12 2.71 -6.19
CA ASP A 287 3.03 2.78 -7.33
C ASP A 287 3.51 1.40 -7.82
N ALA A 288 2.64 0.38 -7.83
CA ALA A 288 2.99 -0.95 -8.34
C ALA A 288 3.52 -0.90 -9.79
N PHE A 289 3.01 0.04 -10.56
CA PHE A 289 3.51 0.42 -11.90
C PHE A 289 3.57 1.94 -11.99
N THR A 290 4.55 2.47 -12.73
CA THR A 290 4.71 3.93 -12.90
C THR A 290 3.48 4.60 -13.49
N ILE A 291 2.78 3.94 -14.42
CA ILE A 291 1.51 4.44 -14.98
C ILE A 291 0.42 4.59 -13.89
N MET A 292 0.36 3.68 -12.90
CA MET A 292 -0.60 3.78 -11.81
C MET A 292 -0.33 5.00 -10.92
N SER A 293 0.95 5.39 -10.75
CA SER A 293 1.30 6.63 -10.05
C SER A 293 0.74 7.85 -10.74
N ALA A 294 0.94 7.96 -12.07
CA ALA A 294 0.42 9.08 -12.85
C ALA A 294 -1.11 9.15 -12.79
N LEU A 295 -1.79 8.01 -13.02
CA LEU A 295 -3.26 7.94 -13.00
C LEU A 295 -3.84 8.20 -11.59
N SER A 296 -3.15 7.78 -10.53
CA SER A 296 -3.57 8.08 -9.14
C SER A 296 -3.48 9.56 -8.84
N LEU A 297 -2.40 10.24 -9.24
CA LEU A 297 -2.26 11.69 -9.07
C LEU A 297 -3.33 12.46 -9.82
N GLU A 298 -3.69 12.01 -11.02
CA GLU A 298 -4.78 12.62 -11.82
C GLU A 298 -6.15 12.36 -11.21
N ALA A 299 -6.45 11.12 -10.85
CA ALA A 299 -7.75 10.74 -10.32
C ALA A 299 -8.02 11.35 -8.93
N THR A 300 -6.99 11.48 -8.08
CA THR A 300 -7.14 12.17 -6.79
C THR A 300 -7.27 13.68 -6.94
N GLY A 301 -6.78 14.27 -8.02
CA GLY A 301 -6.86 15.69 -8.32
C GLY A 301 -5.58 16.49 -8.07
N PHE A 302 -4.46 15.83 -7.75
CA PHE A 302 -3.16 16.50 -7.61
C PHE A 302 -2.59 16.97 -8.95
N ALA A 303 -2.97 16.30 -10.05
CA ALA A 303 -2.63 16.68 -11.42
C ALA A 303 -3.88 16.73 -12.30
N ARG A 304 -3.82 17.49 -13.38
CA ARG A 304 -4.84 17.44 -14.44
C ARG A 304 -4.67 16.15 -15.25
N ARG A 305 -5.74 15.74 -15.91
CA ARG A 305 -5.68 14.58 -16.82
C ARG A 305 -4.62 14.76 -17.90
N GLY A 306 -3.78 13.74 -18.09
CA GLY A 306 -2.65 13.74 -19.02
C GLY A 306 -1.41 14.47 -18.51
N GLU A 307 -1.43 14.98 -17.28
CA GLU A 307 -0.31 15.74 -16.70
C GLU A 307 0.31 15.07 -15.46
N GLY A 308 -0.23 13.91 -15.00
CA GLY A 308 0.27 13.21 -13.82
C GLY A 308 1.76 12.84 -13.92
N TRP A 309 2.23 12.45 -15.11
CA TRP A 309 3.63 12.14 -15.37
C TRP A 309 4.56 13.36 -15.17
N ARG A 310 4.06 14.58 -15.44
CA ARG A 310 4.85 15.83 -15.30
C ARG A 310 5.26 16.08 -13.87
N MET A 311 4.44 15.73 -12.90
CA MET A 311 4.80 15.90 -11.49
C MET A 311 6.08 15.15 -11.12
N ALA A 312 6.31 13.98 -11.72
CA ALA A 312 7.56 13.23 -11.55
C ALA A 312 8.72 13.85 -12.35
N HIS A 313 8.46 14.27 -13.58
CA HIS A 313 9.43 14.94 -14.45
C HIS A 313 9.92 16.26 -13.83
N ASP A 314 9.02 17.06 -13.27
CA ASP A 314 9.30 18.37 -12.70
C ASP A 314 9.74 18.28 -11.21
N SER A 315 9.97 17.06 -10.71
CA SER A 315 10.44 16.79 -9.33
C SER A 315 9.47 17.25 -8.22
N GLU A 316 8.18 17.44 -8.54
CA GLU A 316 7.17 17.87 -7.57
C GLU A 316 6.83 16.78 -6.53
N ILE A 317 7.19 15.53 -6.82
CA ILE A 317 6.88 14.35 -5.99
C ILE A 317 7.96 13.96 -4.97
N GLY A 318 9.09 14.65 -4.98
CA GLY A 318 10.20 14.39 -4.04
C GLY A 318 9.85 14.77 -2.60
N ILE A 319 10.67 14.34 -1.62
CA ILE A 319 10.46 14.63 -0.17
C ILE A 319 10.29 16.13 0.12
N HIS A 320 10.91 17.00 -0.68
CA HIS A 320 10.80 18.45 -0.57
C HIS A 320 9.94 19.06 -1.68
N GLY A 321 9.25 18.23 -2.47
CA GLY A 321 8.37 18.65 -3.56
C GLY A 321 7.02 19.14 -3.07
N ARG A 322 6.16 19.52 -4.01
CA ARG A 322 4.79 19.99 -3.74
C ARG A 322 3.91 18.89 -3.14
N VAL A 323 4.05 17.65 -3.60
CA VAL A 323 3.31 16.48 -3.12
C VAL A 323 4.28 15.31 -2.96
N PRO A 324 4.96 15.17 -1.81
CA PRO A 324 5.82 14.02 -1.55
C PRO A 324 5.04 12.71 -1.70
N ILE A 325 5.54 11.78 -2.54
CA ILE A 325 4.96 10.45 -2.71
C ILE A 325 5.98 9.35 -2.43
N SER A 326 5.48 8.14 -2.11
CA SER A 326 6.33 6.96 -1.93
C SER A 326 7.53 7.29 -1.04
N THR A 327 7.24 7.93 0.10
CA THR A 327 8.26 8.60 0.93
C THR A 327 9.30 7.64 1.51
N MET A 328 8.95 6.36 1.66
CA MET A 328 9.84 5.30 2.14
C MET A 328 10.27 4.32 1.02
N GLY A 329 10.15 4.75 -0.25
CA GLY A 329 10.53 3.97 -1.42
C GLY A 329 9.36 3.35 -2.18
N GLY A 330 8.14 3.46 -1.65
CA GLY A 330 6.93 2.95 -2.28
C GLY A 330 7.00 1.47 -2.62
N LEU A 331 6.13 1.03 -3.50
CA LEU A 331 6.07 -0.37 -3.93
C LEU A 331 7.24 -0.75 -4.84
N LYS A 332 7.85 0.22 -5.50
CA LYS A 332 8.94 -0.01 -6.48
C LYS A 332 10.27 -0.32 -5.82
N SER A 333 10.63 0.38 -4.76
CA SER A 333 11.92 0.23 -4.08
C SER A 333 11.78 -0.45 -2.71
N ARG A 334 10.82 -0.03 -1.88
CA ARG A 334 10.51 -0.75 -0.64
C ARG A 334 10.07 -2.18 -0.95
N GLY A 335 9.27 -2.36 -2.00
CA GLY A 335 8.73 -3.64 -2.44
C GLY A 335 7.22 -3.75 -2.26
N HIS A 336 6.62 -4.80 -2.87
CA HIS A 336 5.18 -4.96 -2.94
C HIS A 336 4.71 -6.36 -2.50
N PRO A 337 4.78 -6.71 -1.21
CA PRO A 337 4.12 -7.91 -0.69
C PRO A 337 2.61 -7.66 -0.67
N VAL A 338 1.92 -8.06 -1.75
CA VAL A 338 0.62 -7.53 -2.21
C VAL A 338 -0.43 -7.31 -1.12
N GLY A 339 -0.82 -8.34 -0.37
CA GLY A 339 -1.82 -8.23 0.70
C GLY A 339 -1.35 -7.45 1.93
N ALA A 340 -0.04 -7.30 2.13
CA ALA A 340 0.54 -6.53 3.23
C ALA A 340 0.73 -5.05 2.89
N THR A 341 0.79 -4.70 1.60
CA THR A 341 1.19 -3.36 1.14
C THR A 341 0.38 -2.23 1.76
N GLY A 342 -0.94 -2.38 1.87
CA GLY A 342 -1.78 -1.34 2.48
C GLY A 342 -1.46 -1.08 3.94
N VAL A 343 -0.99 -2.09 4.69
CA VAL A 343 -0.55 -1.91 6.08
C VAL A 343 0.81 -1.23 6.13
N TYR A 344 1.75 -1.60 5.23
CA TYR A 344 3.04 -0.90 5.10
C TYR A 344 2.87 0.59 4.81
N GLN A 345 1.99 0.97 3.87
CA GLN A 345 1.70 2.38 3.56
C GLN A 345 1.23 3.16 4.81
N ILE A 346 0.46 2.52 5.68
CA ILE A 346 0.03 3.13 6.94
C ILE A 346 1.17 3.21 7.96
N VAL A 347 2.01 2.18 8.09
CA VAL A 347 3.22 2.22 8.93
C VAL A 347 4.11 3.39 8.50
N GLU A 348 4.38 3.54 7.20
CA GLU A 348 5.17 4.62 6.62
C GLU A 348 4.52 6.00 6.89
N SER A 349 3.21 6.09 6.76
CA SER A 349 2.46 7.31 7.12
C SER A 349 2.57 7.65 8.60
N VAL A 350 2.51 6.66 9.48
CA VAL A 350 2.70 6.86 10.94
C VAL A 350 4.14 7.33 11.22
N LEU A 351 5.15 6.77 10.55
CA LEU A 351 6.54 7.23 10.70
C LEU A 351 6.69 8.71 10.30
N GLN A 352 6.06 9.13 9.19
CA GLN A 352 6.04 10.54 8.77
C GLN A 352 5.35 11.45 9.80
N LEU A 353 4.15 11.08 10.22
CA LEU A 353 3.34 11.89 11.15
C LEU A 353 3.94 11.97 12.57
N THR A 354 4.77 11.01 12.95
CA THR A 354 5.43 10.98 14.27
C THR A 354 6.90 11.43 14.24
N GLY A 355 7.40 11.94 13.11
CA GLY A 355 8.77 12.43 12.99
C GLY A 355 9.85 11.35 13.02
N ARG A 356 9.49 10.10 12.66
CA ARG A 356 10.37 8.92 12.71
C ARG A 356 10.85 8.43 11.34
N ALA A 357 10.58 9.14 10.26
CA ALA A 357 10.94 8.73 8.92
C ALA A 357 12.44 8.97 8.56
N GLY A 358 13.25 9.42 9.52
CA GLY A 358 14.70 9.58 9.33
C GLY A 358 15.05 10.56 8.22
N ALA A 359 15.94 10.15 7.30
CA ALA A 359 16.37 10.99 6.18
C ALA A 359 15.23 11.27 5.16
N ASN A 360 14.17 10.50 5.20
CA ASN A 360 12.99 10.66 4.34
C ASN A 360 11.87 11.49 4.98
N GLN A 361 12.13 12.16 6.10
CA GLN A 361 11.12 12.91 6.82
C GLN A 361 10.61 14.10 6.01
N VAL A 362 9.30 14.11 5.74
CA VAL A 362 8.58 15.28 5.22
C VAL A 362 8.50 16.33 6.32
N ALA A 363 8.93 17.57 6.02
CA ALA A 363 8.99 18.62 7.02
C ALA A 363 7.58 19.00 7.52
N ASN A 364 7.42 19.03 8.85
CA ASN A 364 6.17 19.44 9.52
C ASN A 364 4.92 18.62 9.12
N ALA A 365 5.08 17.37 8.71
CA ALA A 365 3.97 16.51 8.32
C ALA A 365 2.92 16.37 9.44
N ARG A 366 1.67 16.70 9.12
CA ARG A 366 0.51 16.64 10.03
C ARG A 366 -0.65 15.85 9.45
N LEU A 367 -0.78 15.83 8.12
CA LEU A 367 -1.84 15.14 7.40
C LEU A 367 -1.24 14.34 6.24
N GLY A 368 -1.56 13.08 6.16
CA GLY A 368 -1.14 12.21 5.06
C GLY A 368 -2.31 11.44 4.48
N MET A 369 -2.25 11.22 3.17
CA MET A 369 -3.16 10.31 2.46
C MET A 369 -2.42 9.03 2.11
N ALA A 370 -3.06 7.88 2.34
CA ALA A 370 -2.61 6.59 1.83
C ALA A 370 -3.70 6.00 0.95
N GLN A 371 -3.33 5.57 -0.27
CA GLN A 371 -4.26 4.96 -1.22
C GLN A 371 -3.70 3.63 -1.70
N ASN A 372 -4.49 2.58 -1.52
CA ASN A 372 -4.11 1.22 -1.89
C ASN A 372 -5.05 0.69 -2.98
N ILE A 373 -4.48 0.10 -4.03
CA ILE A 373 -5.18 -0.35 -5.23
C ILE A 373 -5.22 -1.88 -5.26
N GLY A 374 -6.40 -2.46 -5.47
CA GLY A 374 -6.61 -3.87 -5.77
C GLY A 374 -6.83 -4.09 -7.27
N GLY A 375 -6.14 -5.09 -7.83
CA GLY A 375 -6.14 -5.34 -9.26
C GLY A 375 -5.56 -4.16 -10.05
N SER A 376 -6.02 -3.96 -11.26
CA SER A 376 -5.63 -2.80 -12.11
C SER A 376 -6.46 -1.54 -11.83
N GLY A 377 -6.92 -1.33 -10.59
CA GLY A 377 -7.71 -0.16 -10.20
C GLY A 377 -9.20 -0.46 -9.95
N ALA A 378 -9.56 -1.75 -9.81
CA ALA A 378 -10.94 -2.16 -9.60
C ALA A 378 -11.46 -1.90 -8.18
N THR A 379 -10.62 -2.09 -7.16
CA THR A 379 -10.94 -1.77 -5.77
C THR A 379 -9.91 -0.80 -5.22
N ILE A 380 -10.34 0.32 -4.70
CA ILE A 380 -9.41 1.32 -4.12
C ILE A 380 -9.89 1.73 -2.74
N VAL A 381 -8.96 1.65 -1.79
CA VAL A 381 -9.17 2.09 -0.41
C VAL A 381 -8.26 3.27 -0.12
N THR A 382 -8.85 4.36 0.38
CA THR A 382 -8.15 5.60 0.73
C THR A 382 -8.33 5.90 2.21
N HIS A 383 -7.22 6.13 2.89
CA HIS A 383 -7.17 6.57 4.28
C HIS A 383 -6.58 7.98 4.37
N ILE A 384 -7.07 8.80 5.29
CA ILE A 384 -6.45 10.06 5.70
C ILE A 384 -6.11 9.94 7.17
N LEU A 385 -4.85 10.20 7.47
CA LEU A 385 -4.25 10.11 8.80
C LEU A 385 -3.78 11.48 9.25
N GLY A 386 -3.83 11.73 10.56
CA GLY A 386 -3.35 12.99 11.12
C GLY A 386 -3.07 12.92 12.62
N ASN A 387 -2.36 13.90 13.10
CA ASN A 387 -2.02 14.07 14.52
C ASN A 387 -3.14 14.84 15.26
#